data_41ad13970d459b47d08011794a7865f0
#
_entry.id   41ad13970d459b47d08011794a7865f0
#
_cell.length_a   1.000
_cell.length_b   1.000
_cell.length_c   1.000
_cell.angle_alpha   90.00
_cell.angle_beta   90.00
_cell.angle_gamma   90.00
#
_symmetry.space_group_name_H-M   'P 1'
#
loop_
_entity.id
_entity.type
_entity.pdbx_description
1 polymer ?
#
loop_
_entity_poly.entity_id
_entity_poly.type
_entity_poly.pdbx_seq_one_letter_code
_entity_poly.pdbx_strand_id
1 'polypeptide(L)'
;AQLSGGQQQRVAIARALATSPKILLCDEATSALDPTTTRSILALLKEINRTLGITIIVITHEMAVIEEICQRVAIIDSSRIAEVGAVDDVFTRPQSAMAKQLIYPDGKRRALATGKHYCRIVFDGNSSFEPVVSNMVLECKAPVNIMFADTKNIDGKAYGQMILQLPEDERAAKRALAYLETQNVHTEEVDANAAV
;
A
#
# COMPACT_ATOMS: atom_id res chain seq x y z
N ALA A 1 25.02 32.00 0.16
CA ALA A 1 23.80 31.71 -0.59
C ALA A 1 23.02 30.63 0.17
N GLN A 2 21.76 30.89 0.47
CA GLN A 2 20.92 29.90 1.11
C GLN A 2 20.39 28.96 0.02
N LEU A 3 20.73 27.67 0.13
CA LEU A 3 20.19 26.63 -0.73
C LEU A 3 18.74 26.31 -0.31
N SER A 4 17.87 25.98 -1.27
CA SER A 4 16.56 25.41 -0.97
C SER A 4 16.70 24.03 -0.31
N GLY A 5 15.67 23.56 0.41
CA GLY A 5 15.70 22.25 1.06
C GLY A 5 16.06 21.11 0.11
N GLY A 6 15.48 21.09 -1.09
CA GLY A 6 15.82 20.11 -2.12
C GLY A 6 17.27 20.22 -2.64
N GLN A 7 17.80 21.43 -2.74
CA GLN A 7 19.22 21.61 -3.09
C GLN A 7 20.15 21.13 -1.96
N GLN A 8 19.81 21.42 -0.72
CA GLN A 8 20.56 20.90 0.44
C GLN A 8 20.59 19.37 0.45
N GLN A 9 19.44 18.74 0.17
CA GLN A 9 19.34 17.28 0.13
C GLN A 9 20.19 16.69 -1.02
N ARG A 10 20.18 17.29 -2.19
CA ARG A 10 21.04 16.87 -3.33
C ARG A 10 22.53 16.99 -2.98
N VAL A 11 22.93 18.05 -2.30
CA VAL A 11 24.32 18.22 -1.83
C VAL A 11 24.67 17.17 -0.78
N ALA A 12 23.76 16.86 0.16
CA ALA A 12 23.97 15.81 1.15
C ALA A 12 24.17 14.43 0.50
N ILE A 13 23.32 14.09 -0.48
CA ILE A 13 23.45 12.86 -1.27
C ILE A 13 24.79 12.82 -2.02
N ALA A 14 25.13 13.90 -2.74
CA ALA A 14 26.40 13.98 -3.48
C ALA A 14 27.62 13.82 -2.56
N ARG A 15 27.58 14.44 -1.38
CA ARG A 15 28.65 14.30 -0.37
C ARG A 15 28.78 12.87 0.13
N ALA A 16 27.66 12.18 0.38
CA ALA A 16 27.68 10.80 0.81
C ALA A 16 28.23 9.87 -0.28
N LEU A 17 27.89 10.12 -1.55
CA LEU A 17 28.38 9.34 -2.69
C LEU A 17 29.87 9.58 -3.01
N ALA A 18 30.47 10.69 -2.59
CA ALA A 18 31.89 11.03 -2.85
C ALA A 18 32.86 9.99 -2.28
N THR A 19 32.43 9.19 -1.29
CA THR A 19 33.24 8.10 -0.70
C THR A 19 33.06 6.76 -1.41
N SER A 20 32.32 6.70 -2.52
CA SER A 20 31.99 5.48 -3.25
C SER A 20 31.42 4.37 -2.35
N PRO A 21 30.36 4.64 -1.58
CA PRO A 21 29.82 3.69 -0.63
C PRO A 21 29.13 2.51 -1.34
N LYS A 22 29.11 1.34 -0.71
CA LYS A 22 28.27 0.20 -1.14
C LYS A 22 26.84 0.31 -0.65
N ILE A 23 26.62 1.03 0.44
CA ILE A 23 25.31 1.24 1.06
C ILE A 23 25.15 2.73 1.35
N LEU A 24 24.02 3.30 0.93
CA LEU A 24 23.61 4.66 1.27
C LEU A 24 22.43 4.58 2.26
N LEU A 25 22.60 5.21 3.42
CA LEU A 25 21.55 5.32 4.43
C LEU A 25 20.89 6.70 4.34
N CYS A 26 19.58 6.70 4.15
CA CYS A 26 18.76 7.91 4.06
C CYS A 26 17.77 7.92 5.25
N ASP A 27 18.05 8.78 6.22
CA ASP A 27 17.20 8.95 7.39
C ASP A 27 16.29 10.17 7.17
N GLU A 28 14.97 9.92 7.08
CA GLU A 28 13.94 10.93 6.85
C GLU A 28 14.28 11.95 5.73
N ALA A 29 14.88 11.47 4.65
CA ALA A 29 15.46 12.30 3.58
C ALA A 29 14.47 13.23 2.87
N THR A 30 13.17 13.05 3.08
CA THR A 30 12.09 13.81 2.41
C THR A 30 11.11 14.49 3.35
N SER A 31 11.20 14.29 4.66
CA SER A 31 10.21 14.71 5.66
C SER A 31 9.97 16.23 5.74
N ALA A 32 10.94 17.04 5.31
CA ALA A 32 10.85 18.51 5.34
C ALA A 32 10.69 19.13 3.94
N LEU A 33 10.36 18.33 2.92
CA LEU A 33 10.27 18.77 1.54
C LEU A 33 8.81 18.83 1.07
N ASP A 34 8.53 19.72 0.13
CA ASP A 34 7.25 19.74 -0.57
C ASP A 34 7.09 18.49 -1.47
N PRO A 35 5.86 18.09 -1.81
CA PRO A 35 5.60 16.85 -2.57
C PRO A 35 6.31 16.78 -3.94
N THR A 36 6.52 17.92 -4.61
CA THR A 36 7.19 17.94 -5.92
C THR A 36 8.69 17.71 -5.76
N THR A 37 9.29 18.35 -4.77
CA THR A 37 10.70 18.17 -4.41
C THR A 37 10.95 16.76 -3.91
N THR A 38 10.06 16.20 -3.06
CA THR A 38 10.11 14.81 -2.61
C THR A 38 10.22 13.84 -3.78
N ARG A 39 9.28 13.87 -4.73
CA ARG A 39 9.32 13.01 -5.93
C ARG A 39 10.63 13.15 -6.70
N SER A 40 11.14 14.37 -6.82
CA SER A 40 12.41 14.62 -7.51
C SER A 40 13.63 13.98 -6.79
N ILE A 41 13.64 13.98 -5.46
CA ILE A 41 14.68 13.30 -4.66
C ILE A 41 14.52 11.78 -4.74
N LEU A 42 13.30 11.25 -4.67
CA LEU A 42 13.04 9.81 -4.80
C LEU A 42 13.46 9.29 -6.19
N ALA A 43 13.13 10.02 -7.26
CA ALA A 43 13.59 9.71 -8.61
C ALA A 43 15.13 9.70 -8.72
N LEU A 44 15.80 10.66 -8.09
CA LEU A 44 17.26 10.71 -8.02
C LEU A 44 17.82 9.47 -7.28
N LEU A 45 17.24 9.06 -6.16
CA LEU A 45 17.68 7.86 -5.43
C LEU A 45 17.49 6.59 -6.26
N LYS A 46 16.36 6.44 -6.95
CA LYS A 46 16.14 5.34 -7.91
C LYS A 46 17.23 5.30 -9.00
N GLU A 47 17.55 6.45 -9.57
CA GLU A 47 18.57 6.57 -10.62
C GLU A 47 19.96 6.20 -10.08
N ILE A 48 20.32 6.66 -8.90
CA ILE A 48 21.57 6.31 -8.22
C ILE A 48 21.66 4.80 -7.96
N ASN A 49 20.61 4.20 -7.42
CA ASN A 49 20.55 2.75 -7.17
C ASN A 49 20.75 1.97 -8.50
N ARG A 50 20.03 2.34 -9.56
CA ARG A 50 20.08 1.69 -10.87
C ARG A 50 21.47 1.85 -11.53
N THR A 51 22.08 3.05 -11.45
CA THR A 51 23.29 3.39 -12.18
C THR A 51 24.56 2.92 -11.46
N LEU A 52 24.59 3.07 -10.14
CA LEU A 52 25.76 2.73 -9.33
C LEU A 52 25.68 1.33 -8.72
N GLY A 53 24.52 0.67 -8.74
CA GLY A 53 24.34 -0.67 -8.17
C GLY A 53 24.50 -0.71 -6.63
N ILE A 54 24.39 0.44 -5.94
CA ILE A 54 24.52 0.50 -4.49
C ILE A 54 23.21 0.18 -3.80
N THR A 55 23.27 -0.39 -2.61
CA THR A 55 22.08 -0.61 -1.78
C THR A 55 21.68 0.72 -1.13
N ILE A 56 20.40 1.09 -1.21
CA ILE A 56 19.86 2.25 -0.52
C ILE A 56 18.90 1.78 0.58
N ILE A 57 19.16 2.22 1.82
CA ILE A 57 18.28 1.98 2.97
C ILE A 57 17.61 3.30 3.29
N VAL A 58 16.27 3.32 3.22
CA VAL A 58 15.46 4.51 3.55
C VAL A 58 14.74 4.27 4.87
N ILE A 59 14.95 5.19 5.82
CA ILE A 59 14.20 5.24 7.07
C ILE A 59 13.14 6.31 6.91
N THR A 60 11.88 5.94 7.04
CA THR A 60 10.75 6.86 6.89
C THR A 60 9.51 6.30 7.61
N HIS A 61 8.63 7.18 8.01
CA HIS A 61 7.28 6.87 8.46
C HIS A 61 6.22 7.12 7.37
N GLU A 62 6.64 7.55 6.17
CA GLU A 62 5.76 7.84 5.04
C GLU A 62 5.60 6.59 4.17
N MET A 63 4.44 5.93 4.23
CA MET A 63 4.16 4.73 3.44
C MET A 63 4.28 4.99 1.93
N ALA A 64 3.87 6.16 1.47
CA ALA A 64 3.99 6.56 0.06
C ALA A 64 5.44 6.55 -0.46
N VAL A 65 6.43 6.88 0.38
CA VAL A 65 7.85 6.82 0.02
C VAL A 65 8.29 5.36 -0.17
N ILE A 66 7.84 4.46 0.73
CA ILE A 66 8.15 3.03 0.64
C ILE A 66 7.59 2.44 -0.65
N GLU A 67 6.32 2.71 -0.93
CA GLU A 67 5.62 2.24 -2.14
C GLU A 67 6.30 2.74 -3.42
N GLU A 68 6.80 3.97 -3.41
CA GLU A 68 7.36 4.59 -4.60
C GLU A 68 8.74 4.02 -4.98
N ILE A 69 9.63 3.75 -4.01
CA ILE A 69 11.03 3.43 -4.35
C ILE A 69 11.58 2.13 -3.76
N CYS A 70 10.91 1.51 -2.78
CA CYS A 70 11.47 0.34 -2.10
C CYS A 70 10.97 -0.96 -2.73
N GLN A 71 11.84 -1.98 -2.79
CA GLN A 71 11.47 -3.34 -3.18
C GLN A 71 11.19 -4.21 -1.96
N ARG A 72 11.81 -3.87 -0.81
CA ARG A 72 11.64 -4.57 0.45
C ARG A 72 11.40 -3.58 1.58
N VAL A 73 10.64 -4.00 2.58
CA VAL A 73 10.35 -3.21 3.77
C VAL A 73 10.63 -4.02 5.04
N ALA A 74 11.13 -3.34 6.06
CA ALA A 74 11.20 -3.84 7.42
C ALA A 74 10.41 -2.89 8.32
N ILE A 75 9.40 -3.39 8.99
CA ILE A 75 8.58 -2.63 9.93
C ILE A 75 9.16 -2.81 11.33
N ILE A 76 9.41 -1.70 11.99
CA ILE A 76 9.98 -1.66 13.34
C ILE A 76 8.89 -1.27 14.32
N ASP A 77 8.74 -2.07 15.36
CA ASP A 77 7.89 -1.81 16.53
C ASP A 77 8.71 -2.00 17.81
N SER A 78 8.65 -1.02 18.71
CA SER A 78 9.32 -1.07 20.00
C SER A 78 10.79 -1.50 19.89
N SER A 79 11.54 -0.89 18.93
CA SER A 79 12.95 -1.17 18.62
C SER A 79 13.25 -2.61 18.16
N ARG A 80 12.24 -3.34 17.68
CA ARG A 80 12.38 -4.68 17.11
C ARG A 80 11.76 -4.74 15.72
N ILE A 81 12.29 -5.63 14.89
CA ILE A 81 11.66 -5.91 13.59
C ILE A 81 10.39 -6.71 13.86
N ALA A 82 9.25 -6.09 13.55
CA ALA A 82 7.93 -6.71 13.67
C ALA A 82 7.59 -7.54 12.42
N GLU A 83 8.02 -7.06 11.24
CA GLU A 83 7.78 -7.74 9.98
C GLU A 83 8.82 -7.32 8.94
N VAL A 84 9.19 -8.22 8.02
CA VAL A 84 10.08 -7.93 6.89
C VAL A 84 9.66 -8.76 5.68
N GLY A 85 9.60 -8.11 4.52
CA GLY A 85 9.21 -8.79 3.27
C GLY A 85 9.40 -7.93 2.03
N ALA A 86 8.92 -8.43 0.89
CA ALA A 86 8.73 -7.61 -0.29
C ALA A 86 7.64 -6.58 0.00
N VAL A 87 7.74 -5.38 -0.59
CA VAL A 87 6.73 -4.32 -0.38
C VAL A 87 5.34 -4.83 -0.78
N ASP A 88 5.23 -5.46 -1.93
CA ASP A 88 3.96 -6.00 -2.44
C ASP A 88 3.32 -6.99 -1.46
N ASP A 89 4.12 -7.91 -0.88
CA ASP A 89 3.61 -8.91 0.06
C ASP A 89 3.14 -8.28 1.38
N VAL A 90 3.98 -7.40 1.95
CA VAL A 90 3.67 -6.77 3.25
C VAL A 90 2.48 -5.81 3.14
N PHE A 91 2.36 -5.09 2.01
CA PHE A 91 1.27 -4.14 1.80
C PHE A 91 -0.06 -4.80 1.45
N THR A 92 -0.03 -5.95 0.78
CA THR A 92 -1.27 -6.69 0.45
C THR A 92 -1.72 -7.63 1.57
N ARG A 93 -0.77 -8.20 2.34
CA ARG A 93 -1.03 -9.21 3.37
C ARG A 93 -0.21 -8.98 4.64
N PRO A 94 -0.37 -7.79 5.30
CA PRO A 94 0.37 -7.50 6.51
C PRO A 94 0.05 -8.52 7.62
N GLN A 95 1.09 -9.08 8.24
CA GLN A 95 0.94 -10.09 9.28
C GLN A 95 0.96 -9.47 10.67
N SER A 96 1.89 -8.54 10.93
CA SER A 96 2.03 -7.93 12.24
C SER A 96 0.94 -6.88 12.52
N ALA A 97 0.61 -6.68 13.80
CA ALA A 97 -0.34 -5.65 14.22
C ALA A 97 0.14 -4.24 13.83
N MET A 98 1.45 -4.00 13.94
CA MET A 98 2.05 -2.71 13.57
C MET A 98 1.95 -2.48 12.05
N ALA A 99 2.22 -3.51 11.22
CA ALA A 99 2.07 -3.42 9.77
C ALA A 99 0.63 -3.04 9.39
N LYS A 100 -0.35 -3.73 9.96
CA LYS A 100 -1.77 -3.45 9.74
C LYS A 100 -2.13 -2.01 10.12
N GLN A 101 -1.60 -1.52 11.23
CA GLN A 101 -1.85 -0.15 11.68
C GLN A 101 -1.21 0.90 10.78
N LEU A 102 0.00 0.66 10.27
CA LEU A 102 0.72 1.60 9.40
C LEU A 102 0.16 1.62 7.98
N ILE A 103 -0.18 0.45 7.43
CA ILE A 103 -0.67 0.32 6.06
C ILE A 103 -2.14 0.73 5.96
N TYR A 104 -2.91 0.48 7.02
CA TYR A 104 -4.32 0.82 7.13
C TYR A 104 -4.58 1.83 8.27
N PRO A 105 -4.02 3.06 8.20
CA PRO A 105 -4.10 4.04 9.29
C PRO A 105 -5.53 4.48 9.60
N ASP A 106 -6.43 4.42 8.63
CA ASP A 106 -7.86 4.65 8.80
C ASP A 106 -8.62 3.46 9.38
N GLY A 107 -7.91 2.47 9.88
CA GLY A 107 -8.43 1.44 10.78
C GLY A 107 -9.17 1.99 12.01
N LYS A 108 -9.56 3.26 11.98
CA LYS A 108 -10.68 3.79 12.74
C LYS A 108 -11.90 3.00 12.30
N ARG A 109 -12.13 1.94 13.09
CA ARG A 109 -13.37 1.18 13.15
C ARG A 109 -14.55 2.07 12.76
N ARG A 110 -14.81 2.26 11.47
CA ARG A 110 -16.17 2.56 11.06
C ARG A 110 -16.91 1.28 11.40
N ALA A 111 -17.61 1.32 12.54
CA ALA A 111 -18.44 0.21 12.95
C ALA A 111 -19.36 -0.11 11.77
N LEU A 112 -19.06 -1.21 11.09
CA LEU A 112 -19.94 -1.74 10.06
C LEU A 112 -21.25 -2.07 10.79
N ALA A 113 -22.39 -1.79 10.16
CA ALA A 113 -23.69 -2.03 10.80
C ALA A 113 -23.82 -3.52 11.13
N THR A 114 -24.12 -3.85 12.38
CA THR A 114 -24.37 -5.24 12.80
C THR A 114 -25.52 -5.86 12.02
N GLY A 115 -25.40 -7.15 11.70
CA GLY A 115 -26.44 -7.90 10.98
C GLY A 115 -26.40 -7.77 9.45
N LYS A 116 -25.33 -7.22 8.87
CA LYS A 116 -25.10 -7.15 7.42
C LYS A 116 -23.87 -7.96 7.03
N HIS A 117 -23.85 -8.45 5.79
CA HIS A 117 -22.74 -9.23 5.24
C HIS A 117 -21.76 -8.29 4.55
N TYR A 118 -20.48 -8.44 4.87
CA TYR A 118 -19.40 -7.66 4.25
C TYR A 118 -18.34 -8.58 3.67
N CYS A 119 -17.76 -8.14 2.56
CA CYS A 119 -16.65 -8.82 1.91
C CYS A 119 -15.53 -7.81 1.65
N ARG A 120 -14.32 -8.16 2.05
CA ARG A 120 -13.10 -7.46 1.66
C ARG A 120 -12.57 -8.08 0.39
N ILE A 121 -12.22 -7.23 -0.58
CA ILE A 121 -11.53 -7.60 -1.81
C ILE A 121 -10.17 -6.95 -1.79
N VAL A 122 -9.11 -7.73 -2.04
CA VAL A 122 -7.74 -7.21 -2.19
C VAL A 122 -7.29 -7.41 -3.64
N PHE A 123 -6.82 -6.33 -4.24
CA PHE A 123 -6.24 -6.29 -5.58
C PHE A 123 -4.72 -6.38 -5.47
N ASP A 124 -4.11 -7.32 -6.17
CA ASP A 124 -2.67 -7.63 -6.13
C ASP A 124 -1.91 -7.17 -7.39
N GLY A 125 -2.51 -6.27 -8.17
CA GLY A 125 -1.95 -5.76 -9.41
C GLY A 125 -2.22 -6.60 -10.67
N ASN A 126 -2.69 -7.83 -10.54
CA ASN A 126 -3.00 -8.68 -11.70
C ASN A 126 -4.46 -8.56 -12.14
N SER A 127 -5.37 -8.33 -11.21
CA SER A 127 -6.83 -8.27 -11.42
C SER A 127 -7.40 -6.86 -11.57
N SER A 128 -6.60 -5.84 -11.35
CA SER A 128 -7.05 -4.44 -11.21
C SER A 128 -7.53 -3.79 -12.51
N PHE A 129 -7.18 -4.34 -13.67
CA PHE A 129 -7.66 -3.83 -14.96
C PHE A 129 -9.03 -4.39 -15.36
N GLU A 130 -9.52 -5.42 -14.68
CA GLU A 130 -10.83 -5.98 -14.93
C GLU A 130 -11.88 -5.30 -14.04
N PRO A 131 -13.06 -4.96 -14.58
CA PRO A 131 -14.14 -4.34 -13.79
C PRO A 131 -14.84 -5.39 -12.93
N VAL A 132 -14.11 -6.05 -12.01
CA VAL A 132 -14.55 -7.20 -11.21
C VAL A 132 -15.86 -6.92 -10.47
N VAL A 133 -15.94 -5.75 -9.79
CA VAL A 133 -17.14 -5.37 -9.02
C VAL A 133 -18.33 -5.12 -9.95
N SER A 134 -18.12 -4.43 -11.06
CA SER A 134 -19.18 -4.15 -12.03
C SER A 134 -19.68 -5.42 -12.69
N ASN A 135 -18.79 -6.31 -13.10
CA ASN A 135 -19.15 -7.60 -13.70
C ASN A 135 -19.90 -8.46 -12.69
N MET A 136 -19.44 -8.53 -11.44
CA MET A 136 -20.16 -9.22 -10.37
C MET A 136 -21.60 -8.71 -10.22
N VAL A 137 -21.79 -7.39 -10.15
CA VAL A 137 -23.11 -6.78 -10.01
C VAL A 137 -24.02 -7.14 -11.18
N LEU A 138 -23.49 -7.10 -12.41
CA LEU A 138 -24.27 -7.40 -13.63
C LEU A 138 -24.62 -8.89 -13.74
N GLU A 139 -23.65 -9.78 -13.53
CA GLU A 139 -23.84 -11.22 -13.69
C GLU A 139 -24.65 -11.83 -12.55
N CYS A 140 -24.35 -11.47 -11.31
CA CYS A 140 -25.02 -12.02 -10.15
C CYS A 140 -26.33 -11.32 -9.84
N LYS A 141 -26.64 -10.17 -10.47
CA LYS A 141 -27.76 -9.29 -10.14
C LYS A 141 -27.80 -8.96 -8.63
N ALA A 142 -26.62 -8.73 -8.08
CA ALA A 142 -26.37 -8.53 -6.67
C ALA A 142 -25.83 -7.12 -6.45
N PRO A 143 -26.68 -6.10 -6.27
CA PRO A 143 -26.23 -4.74 -6.01
C PRO A 143 -25.49 -4.69 -4.68
N VAL A 144 -24.37 -3.97 -4.63
CA VAL A 144 -23.51 -3.82 -3.45
C VAL A 144 -23.25 -2.35 -3.15
N ASN A 145 -22.99 -2.03 -1.89
CA ASN A 145 -22.46 -0.73 -1.50
C ASN A 145 -20.96 -0.85 -1.28
N ILE A 146 -20.20 0.12 -1.77
CA ILE A 146 -18.78 0.26 -1.45
C ILE A 146 -18.67 1.03 -0.13
N MET A 147 -18.28 0.34 0.94
CA MET A 147 -18.16 0.92 2.28
C MET A 147 -16.80 1.58 2.47
N PHE A 148 -15.78 1.02 1.83
CA PHE A 148 -14.42 1.52 1.82
C PHE A 148 -13.74 1.14 0.50
N ALA A 149 -12.89 2.01 -0.02
CA ALA A 149 -12.00 1.71 -1.14
C ALA A 149 -10.72 2.52 -0.97
N ASP A 150 -9.61 1.83 -0.97
CA ASP A 150 -8.28 2.42 -1.06
C ASP A 150 -7.51 1.66 -2.15
N THR A 151 -7.26 2.34 -3.26
CA THR A 151 -6.54 1.77 -4.40
C THR A 151 -5.37 2.67 -4.76
N LYS A 152 -4.21 2.08 -4.96
CA LYS A 152 -2.97 2.77 -5.29
C LYS A 152 -2.38 2.20 -6.56
N ASN A 153 -1.71 3.04 -7.33
CA ASN A 153 -0.94 2.62 -8.48
C ASN A 153 0.53 2.49 -8.08
N ILE A 154 1.07 1.28 -8.15
CA ILE A 154 2.48 0.99 -7.89
C ILE A 154 3.06 0.41 -9.20
N ASP A 155 4.02 1.10 -9.80
CA ASP A 155 4.68 0.71 -11.05
C ASP A 155 3.70 0.34 -12.21
N GLY A 156 2.60 1.10 -12.33
CA GLY A 156 1.60 0.88 -13.37
C GLY A 156 0.57 -0.21 -13.04
N LYS A 157 0.66 -0.84 -11.88
CA LYS A 157 -0.29 -1.84 -11.41
C LYS A 157 -1.13 -1.26 -10.27
N ALA A 158 -2.42 -1.56 -10.24
CA ALA A 158 -3.25 -1.13 -9.14
C ALA A 158 -3.23 -2.17 -8.02
N TYR A 159 -2.88 -1.71 -6.83
CA TYR A 159 -2.95 -2.44 -5.57
C TYR A 159 -3.98 -1.77 -4.69
N GLY A 160 -4.64 -2.54 -3.84
CA GLY A 160 -5.55 -1.93 -2.90
C GLY A 160 -6.59 -2.88 -2.36
N GLN A 161 -7.50 -2.33 -1.59
CA GLN A 161 -8.60 -3.09 -1.03
C GLN A 161 -9.92 -2.32 -1.16
N MET A 162 -10.99 -3.08 -1.22
CA MET A 162 -12.35 -2.58 -1.11
C MET A 162 -13.13 -3.39 -0.09
N ILE A 163 -14.02 -2.74 0.64
CA ILE A 163 -15.01 -3.42 1.47
C ILE A 163 -16.37 -3.17 0.87
N LEU A 164 -17.00 -4.25 0.48
CA LEU A 164 -18.32 -4.26 -0.08
C LEU A 164 -19.32 -4.71 0.97
N GLN A 165 -20.44 -4.01 1.08
CA GLN A 165 -21.63 -4.51 1.75
C GLN A 165 -22.43 -5.32 0.73
N LEU A 166 -22.58 -6.61 1.00
CA LEU A 166 -23.35 -7.53 0.17
C LEU A 166 -24.86 -7.34 0.37
N PRO A 167 -25.69 -7.83 -0.57
CA PRO A 167 -27.14 -7.80 -0.41
C PRO A 167 -27.61 -8.54 0.84
N GLU A 168 -28.76 -8.12 1.39
CA GLU A 168 -29.39 -8.81 2.53
C GLU A 168 -29.98 -10.17 2.12
N ASP A 169 -30.30 -10.38 0.84
CA ASP A 169 -30.69 -11.70 0.31
C ASP A 169 -29.47 -12.63 0.31
N GLU A 170 -29.48 -13.63 1.20
CA GLU A 170 -28.41 -14.61 1.34
C GLU A 170 -28.04 -15.32 0.03
N ARG A 171 -29.04 -15.57 -0.85
CA ARG A 171 -28.78 -16.23 -2.13
C ARG A 171 -28.00 -15.32 -3.07
N ALA A 172 -28.33 -14.04 -3.10
CA ALA A 172 -27.61 -13.05 -3.89
C ALA A 172 -26.19 -12.82 -3.32
N ALA A 173 -26.04 -12.74 -2.00
CA ALA A 173 -24.74 -12.62 -1.32
C ALA A 173 -23.83 -13.82 -1.64
N LYS A 174 -24.35 -15.06 -1.52
CA LYS A 174 -23.58 -16.28 -1.85
C LYS A 174 -23.16 -16.34 -3.31
N ARG A 175 -24.04 -15.91 -4.25
CA ARG A 175 -23.67 -15.84 -5.68
C ARG A 175 -22.54 -14.83 -5.92
N ALA A 176 -22.61 -13.66 -5.26
CA ALA A 176 -21.58 -12.63 -5.39
C ALA A 176 -20.23 -13.12 -4.84
N LEU A 177 -20.21 -13.77 -3.67
CA LEU A 177 -18.98 -14.36 -3.11
C LEU A 177 -18.41 -15.44 -4.01
N ALA A 178 -19.23 -16.39 -4.47
CA ALA A 178 -18.79 -17.44 -5.39
C ALA A 178 -18.22 -16.87 -6.70
N TYR A 179 -18.81 -15.78 -7.23
CA TYR A 179 -18.27 -15.09 -8.39
C TYR A 179 -16.88 -14.52 -8.10
N LEU A 180 -16.73 -13.79 -6.97
CA LEU A 180 -15.45 -13.18 -6.58
C LEU A 180 -14.33 -14.22 -6.37
N GLU A 181 -14.65 -15.40 -5.84
CA GLU A 181 -13.70 -16.51 -5.70
C GLU A 181 -13.20 -17.05 -7.04
N THR A 182 -13.96 -16.89 -8.13
CA THR A 182 -13.53 -17.26 -9.48
C THR A 182 -12.63 -16.23 -10.14
N GLN A 183 -12.55 -15.03 -9.57
CA GLN A 183 -11.70 -13.95 -10.08
C GLN A 183 -10.31 -14.00 -9.44
N ASN A 184 -9.32 -13.40 -10.10
CA ASN A 184 -7.96 -13.29 -9.56
C ASN A 184 -7.89 -12.19 -8.47
N VAL A 185 -8.78 -12.24 -7.48
CA VAL A 185 -8.80 -11.33 -6.33
C VAL A 185 -8.84 -12.14 -5.05
N HIS A 186 -8.16 -11.64 -4.02
CA HIS A 186 -8.26 -12.25 -2.70
C HIS A 186 -9.51 -11.71 -1.99
N THR A 187 -10.38 -12.62 -1.55
CA THR A 187 -11.64 -12.28 -0.87
C THR A 187 -11.62 -12.79 0.56
N GLU A 188 -12.14 -12.00 1.48
CA GLU A 188 -12.30 -12.34 2.89
C GLU A 188 -13.67 -11.85 3.37
N GLU A 189 -14.47 -12.74 3.98
CA GLU A 189 -15.66 -12.30 4.69
C GLU A 189 -15.26 -11.53 5.95
N VAL A 190 -15.89 -10.39 6.17
CA VAL A 190 -15.57 -9.49 7.28
C VAL A 190 -16.77 -9.38 8.19
N ASP A 191 -16.58 -9.74 9.46
CA ASP A 191 -17.60 -9.51 10.48
C ASP A 191 -17.75 -8.02 10.79
N ALA A 192 -18.97 -7.60 11.15
CA ALA A 192 -19.28 -6.21 11.53
C ALA A 192 -18.40 -5.66 12.67
N ASN A 193 -17.80 -6.56 13.47
CA ASN A 193 -16.86 -6.22 14.53
C ASN A 193 -15.39 -6.31 14.10
N ALA A 194 -15.10 -6.79 12.89
CA ALA A 194 -13.75 -6.78 12.37
C ALA A 194 -13.38 -5.32 12.01
N ALA A 195 -12.24 -4.87 12.51
CA ALA A 195 -11.73 -3.55 12.19
C ALA A 195 -11.48 -3.44 10.69
N VAL A 196 -12.09 -2.43 10.08
CA VAL A 196 -11.79 -1.98 8.72
C VAL A 196 -10.61 -1.04 8.82
#